data_52c27021f66cfaeca5ffe2fe2f95dc85
#
_entry.id   52c27021f66cfaeca5ffe2fe2f95dc85
#
_cell.length_a   1.000
_cell.length_b   1.000
_cell.length_c   1.000
_cell.angle_alpha   90.00
_cell.angle_beta   90.00
_cell.angle_gamma   90.00
#
_symmetry.space_group_name_H-M   'P 1'
#
loop_
_entity.id
_entity.type
_entity.pdbx_description
1 polymer ?
#
loop_
_entity_poly.entity_id
_entity_poly.type
_entity_poly.pdbx_seq_one_letter_code
_entity_poly.pdbx_strand_id
1 'polypeptide(L)'
;MKILVINPGSTSTKIALFNNEDLVFEHKLDHAIDQNFQQQFGKIGNVFDQYPYRLEQILKILTEKNITQLDAVVGRGGMLPPISSGTYQVNQKMLDDLRDRPQANHASNLGAPIALEIAKKFNITDKAFIVDPVTTDEIEPKHKITGFPEIKRAPGWHALNQKAVCREYAKSINKKYKDLNLICAHL
;
A
#
# COMPACT_ATOMS: atom_id res chain seq x y z
N MET A 1 -9.88 -17.81 -1.89
CA MET A 1 -9.15 -17.12 -0.81
C MET A 1 -9.75 -15.73 -0.63
N LYS A 2 -10.14 -15.37 0.60
CA LYS A 2 -10.64 -14.03 0.94
C LYS A 2 -9.47 -13.14 1.36
N ILE A 3 -9.13 -12.16 0.54
CA ILE A 3 -8.00 -11.27 0.74
C ILE A 3 -8.52 -9.84 0.94
N LEU A 4 -8.23 -9.26 2.10
CA LEU A 4 -8.49 -7.84 2.35
C LEU A 4 -7.29 -7.01 1.93
N VAL A 5 -7.54 -6.04 1.06
CA VAL A 5 -6.51 -5.07 0.59
C VAL A 5 -6.77 -3.71 1.21
N ILE A 6 -5.72 -3.04 1.70
CA ILE A 6 -5.78 -1.76 2.40
C ILE A 6 -4.78 -0.80 1.76
N ASN A 7 -5.27 0.33 1.27
CA ASN A 7 -4.47 1.39 0.65
C ASN A 7 -4.69 2.73 1.37
N PRO A 8 -3.90 3.04 2.42
CA PRO A 8 -3.96 4.33 3.08
C PRO A 8 -3.31 5.41 2.20
N GLY A 9 -4.09 6.39 1.79
CA GLY A 9 -3.64 7.58 1.07
C GLY A 9 -3.74 8.84 1.93
N SER A 10 -3.22 9.97 1.45
CA SER A 10 -3.23 11.23 2.18
C SER A 10 -4.64 11.72 2.47
N THR A 11 -5.54 11.67 1.49
CA THR A 11 -6.92 12.17 1.59
C THR A 11 -7.96 11.09 1.76
N SER A 12 -7.59 9.81 1.67
CA SER A 12 -8.55 8.70 1.80
C SER A 12 -7.86 7.42 2.24
N THR A 13 -8.66 6.48 2.76
CA THR A 13 -8.25 5.07 2.88
C THR A 13 -9.18 4.25 2.01
N LYS A 14 -8.61 3.53 1.05
CA LYS A 14 -9.38 2.56 0.25
C LYS A 14 -9.17 1.16 0.80
N ILE A 15 -10.25 0.41 0.89
CA ILE A 15 -10.23 -1.01 1.21
C ILE A 15 -10.99 -1.78 0.15
N ALA A 16 -10.54 -2.98 -0.14
CA ALA A 16 -11.24 -3.91 -1.03
C ALA A 16 -11.11 -5.34 -0.52
N LEU A 17 -12.17 -6.10 -0.63
CA LEU A 17 -12.18 -7.54 -0.37
C LEU A 17 -12.25 -8.28 -1.70
N PHE A 18 -11.34 -9.21 -1.89
CA PHE A 18 -11.32 -10.10 -3.03
C PHE A 18 -11.61 -11.53 -2.58
N ASN A 19 -12.28 -12.29 -3.45
CA ASN A 19 -12.33 -13.74 -3.38
C ASN A 19 -11.55 -14.29 -4.57
N ASN A 20 -10.32 -14.73 -4.35
CA ASN A 20 -9.32 -14.98 -5.39
C ASN A 20 -9.09 -13.71 -6.25
N GLU A 21 -9.47 -13.72 -7.52
CA GLU A 21 -9.37 -12.57 -8.44
C GLU A 21 -10.65 -11.71 -8.48
N ASP A 22 -11.76 -12.20 -7.91
CA ASP A 22 -13.04 -11.53 -7.97
C ASP A 22 -13.19 -10.48 -6.87
N LEU A 23 -13.49 -9.24 -7.26
CA LEU A 23 -13.80 -8.17 -6.34
C LEU A 23 -15.16 -8.41 -5.66
N VAL A 24 -15.18 -8.60 -4.34
CA VAL A 24 -16.41 -8.77 -3.55
C VAL A 24 -17.01 -7.42 -3.18
N PHE A 25 -16.18 -6.51 -2.65
CA PHE A 25 -16.55 -5.11 -2.44
C PHE A 25 -15.33 -4.20 -2.41
N GLU A 26 -15.56 -2.93 -2.71
CA GLU A 26 -14.64 -1.83 -2.49
C GLU A 26 -15.30 -0.76 -1.61
N HIS A 27 -14.54 -0.10 -0.76
CA HIS A 27 -15.00 1.04 0.02
C HIS A 27 -13.91 2.10 0.15
N LYS A 28 -14.28 3.36 -0.04
CA LYS A 28 -13.42 4.53 0.14
C LYS A 28 -13.86 5.32 1.37
N LEU A 29 -13.02 5.38 2.37
CA LEU A 29 -13.11 6.34 3.47
C LEU A 29 -12.49 7.65 3.00
N ASP A 30 -13.29 8.68 2.83
CA ASP A 30 -12.84 9.99 2.34
C ASP A 30 -12.53 10.92 3.52
N HIS A 31 -11.26 11.05 3.84
CA HIS A 31 -10.79 11.86 4.96
C HIS A 31 -10.83 13.37 4.66
N ALA A 32 -10.91 13.76 3.39
CA ALA A 32 -10.97 15.19 3.03
C ALA A 32 -12.27 15.85 3.48
N ILE A 33 -13.36 15.10 3.50
CA ILE A 33 -14.69 15.56 3.89
C ILE A 33 -15.12 15.10 5.29
N ASP A 34 -14.35 14.22 5.93
CA ASP A 34 -14.61 13.73 7.28
C ASP A 34 -14.24 14.80 8.31
N GLN A 35 -15.27 15.45 8.87
CA GLN A 35 -15.08 16.55 9.82
C GLN A 35 -14.31 16.10 11.07
N ASN A 36 -14.58 14.90 11.60
CA ASN A 36 -13.88 14.37 12.77
C ASN A 36 -12.39 14.14 12.46
N PHE A 37 -12.10 13.59 11.29
CA PHE A 37 -10.72 13.40 10.84
C PHE A 37 -10.02 14.75 10.68
N GLN A 38 -10.68 15.74 10.05
CA GLN A 38 -10.09 17.06 9.81
C GLN A 38 -9.86 17.84 11.11
N GLN A 39 -10.75 17.73 12.10
CA GLN A 39 -10.56 18.34 13.41
C GLN A 39 -9.35 17.76 14.17
N GLN A 40 -9.13 16.45 14.09
CA GLN A 40 -8.06 15.76 14.80
C GLN A 40 -6.72 15.82 14.06
N PHE A 41 -6.73 15.69 12.73
CA PHE A 41 -5.54 15.43 11.90
C PHE A 41 -5.39 16.39 10.71
N GLY A 42 -6.23 17.38 10.56
CA GLY A 42 -6.20 18.33 9.44
C GLY A 42 -4.95 19.22 9.40
N LYS A 43 -4.19 19.28 10.49
CA LYS A 43 -2.87 19.92 10.55
C LYS A 43 -1.79 18.88 10.25
N ILE A 44 -0.71 19.33 9.62
CA ILE A 44 0.46 18.47 9.36
C ILE A 44 1.05 17.99 10.71
N GLY A 45 1.01 16.69 10.94
CA GLY A 45 1.52 16.01 12.12
C GLY A 45 2.17 14.68 11.74
N ASN A 46 2.47 13.85 12.74
CA ASN A 46 2.93 12.49 12.47
C ASN A 46 1.78 11.66 11.92
N VAL A 47 1.98 11.00 10.77
CA VAL A 47 0.95 10.16 10.15
C VAL A 47 0.50 9.01 11.07
N PHE A 48 1.37 8.55 11.96
CA PHE A 48 1.03 7.49 12.92
C PHE A 48 -0.03 7.91 13.95
N ASP A 49 -0.23 9.22 14.16
CA ASP A 49 -1.32 9.73 15.02
C ASP A 49 -2.70 9.35 14.44
N GLN A 50 -2.77 9.17 13.11
CA GLN A 50 -4.00 8.77 12.40
C GLN A 50 -4.27 7.25 12.46
N TYR A 51 -3.29 6.45 12.92
CA TYR A 51 -3.38 4.99 12.90
C TYR A 51 -4.62 4.44 13.65
N PRO A 52 -4.91 4.84 14.92
CA PRO A 52 -6.06 4.31 15.65
C PRO A 52 -7.38 4.62 14.94
N TYR A 53 -7.54 5.87 14.48
CA TYR A 53 -8.75 6.31 13.79
C TYR A 53 -9.00 5.51 12.51
N ARG A 54 -7.98 5.41 11.64
CA ARG A 54 -8.11 4.68 10.37
C ARG A 54 -8.41 3.20 10.59
N LEU A 55 -7.76 2.57 11.57
CA LEU A 55 -8.01 1.18 11.93
C LEU A 55 -9.46 0.97 12.40
N GLU A 56 -9.95 1.83 13.29
CA GLU A 56 -11.32 1.77 13.80
C GLU A 56 -12.35 1.85 12.68
N GLN A 57 -12.20 2.82 11.75
CA GLN A 57 -13.11 2.97 10.63
C GLN A 57 -13.12 1.74 9.72
N ILE A 58 -11.96 1.14 9.45
CA ILE A 58 -11.89 -0.10 8.66
C ILE A 58 -12.62 -1.25 9.38
N LEU A 59 -12.36 -1.44 10.67
CA LEU A 59 -13.00 -2.50 11.46
C LEU A 59 -14.53 -2.34 11.50
N LYS A 60 -15.03 -1.11 11.60
CA LYS A 60 -16.45 -0.80 11.53
C LYS A 60 -17.05 -1.27 10.20
N ILE A 61 -16.42 -0.97 9.07
CA ILE A 61 -16.88 -1.42 7.75
C ILE A 61 -16.88 -2.95 7.67
N LEU A 62 -15.84 -3.61 8.16
CA LEU A 62 -15.78 -5.09 8.15
C LEU A 62 -16.93 -5.70 8.97
N THR A 63 -17.27 -5.09 10.10
CA THR A 63 -18.41 -5.50 10.93
C THR A 63 -19.74 -5.26 10.21
N GLU A 64 -19.96 -4.08 9.64
CA GLU A 64 -21.18 -3.74 8.88
C GLU A 64 -21.38 -4.66 7.67
N LYS A 65 -20.29 -5.10 7.05
CA LYS A 65 -20.30 -6.05 5.93
C LYS A 65 -20.38 -7.52 6.36
N ASN A 66 -20.46 -7.80 7.66
CA ASN A 66 -20.48 -9.16 8.23
C ASN A 66 -19.28 -10.00 7.78
N ILE A 67 -18.09 -9.39 7.68
CA ILE A 67 -16.87 -10.13 7.35
C ILE A 67 -16.35 -10.81 8.61
N THR A 68 -16.49 -12.12 8.66
CA THR A 68 -16.11 -12.96 9.81
C THR A 68 -14.86 -13.79 9.58
N GLN A 69 -14.39 -13.89 8.33
CA GLN A 69 -13.23 -14.71 7.97
C GLN A 69 -12.42 -14.03 6.85
N LEU A 70 -11.12 -14.04 7.03
CA LEU A 70 -10.12 -13.64 6.03
C LEU A 70 -9.04 -14.71 5.93
N ASP A 71 -8.44 -14.86 4.75
CA ASP A 71 -7.30 -15.75 4.52
C ASP A 71 -5.97 -14.98 4.50
N ALA A 72 -6.01 -13.69 4.14
CA ALA A 72 -4.86 -12.80 4.22
C ALA A 72 -5.30 -11.34 4.29
N VAL A 73 -4.40 -10.48 4.80
CA VAL A 73 -4.55 -9.02 4.79
C VAL A 73 -3.32 -8.41 4.15
N VAL A 74 -3.53 -7.55 3.16
CA VAL A 74 -2.46 -6.92 2.38
C VAL A 74 -2.57 -5.41 2.51
N GLY A 75 -1.56 -4.79 3.12
CA GLY A 75 -1.39 -3.35 3.13
C GLY A 75 -0.58 -2.90 1.91
N ARG A 76 -0.88 -1.73 1.35
CA ARG A 76 0.05 -1.08 0.45
C ARG A 76 1.32 -0.75 1.21
N GLY A 77 2.49 -1.10 0.64
CA GLY A 77 3.77 -0.82 1.26
C GLY A 77 4.04 0.68 1.42
N GLY A 78 4.68 1.05 2.51
CA GLY A 78 5.03 2.41 2.88
C GLY A 78 6.38 2.87 2.34
N MET A 79 6.89 3.95 2.94
CA MET A 79 8.16 4.58 2.61
C MET A 79 9.32 3.88 3.35
N LEU A 80 9.51 2.60 3.04
CA LEU A 80 10.63 1.78 3.53
C LEU A 80 11.96 2.23 2.91
N PRO A 81 13.11 1.84 3.48
CA PRO A 81 14.37 1.83 2.72
C PRO A 81 14.20 1.11 1.38
N PRO A 82 14.99 1.44 0.34
CA PRO A 82 14.89 0.79 -0.96
C PRO A 82 14.88 -0.74 -0.85
N ILE A 83 13.90 -1.37 -1.47
CA ILE A 83 13.63 -2.80 -1.37
C ILE A 83 13.30 -3.37 -2.75
N SER A 84 13.64 -4.61 -3.02
CA SER A 84 13.29 -5.29 -4.28
C SER A 84 11.76 -5.41 -4.43
N SER A 85 11.28 -5.55 -5.67
CA SER A 85 9.86 -5.83 -5.90
C SER A 85 9.46 -7.20 -5.31
N GLY A 86 8.27 -7.25 -4.70
CA GLY A 86 7.77 -8.48 -4.10
C GLY A 86 6.62 -8.24 -3.15
N THR A 87 6.10 -9.35 -2.63
CA THR A 87 5.17 -9.39 -1.50
C THR A 87 5.94 -9.75 -0.26
N TYR A 88 5.83 -8.96 0.79
CA TYR A 88 6.59 -9.12 2.02
C TYR A 88 5.66 -9.34 3.19
N GLN A 89 5.93 -10.38 3.97
CA GLN A 89 5.24 -10.57 5.25
C GLN A 89 5.63 -9.45 6.21
N VAL A 90 4.63 -8.89 6.89
CA VAL A 90 4.84 -7.84 7.89
C VAL A 90 5.57 -8.44 9.09
N ASN A 91 6.64 -7.78 9.51
CA ASN A 91 7.45 -8.16 10.68
C ASN A 91 7.80 -6.91 11.51
N GLN A 92 8.32 -7.16 12.71
CA GLN A 92 8.62 -6.08 13.66
C GLN A 92 9.62 -5.07 13.11
N LYS A 93 10.68 -5.54 12.43
CA LYS A 93 11.67 -4.64 11.83
C LYS A 93 11.04 -3.69 10.82
N MET A 94 10.12 -4.18 9.99
CA MET A 94 9.40 -3.36 9.01
C MET A 94 8.56 -2.28 9.72
N LEU A 95 7.87 -2.63 10.80
CA LEU A 95 7.07 -1.67 11.57
C LEU A 95 7.93 -0.58 12.20
N ASP A 96 9.08 -0.97 12.76
CA ASP A 96 10.03 -0.03 13.35
C ASP A 96 10.64 0.89 12.28
N ASP A 97 11.03 0.35 11.12
CA ASP A 97 11.55 1.15 10.01
C ASP A 97 10.52 2.17 9.49
N LEU A 98 9.25 1.78 9.38
CA LEU A 98 8.17 2.67 8.93
C LEU A 98 7.84 3.77 9.94
N ARG A 99 7.93 3.48 11.25
CA ARG A 99 7.62 4.42 12.32
C ARG A 99 8.78 5.36 12.61
N ASP A 100 9.98 4.80 12.79
CA ASP A 100 11.11 5.50 13.37
C ASP A 100 12.10 6.03 12.31
N ARG A 101 12.13 5.41 11.13
CA ARG A 101 13.07 5.74 10.04
C ARG A 101 12.43 5.76 8.65
N PRO A 102 11.22 6.30 8.49
CA PRO A 102 10.60 6.34 7.17
C PRO A 102 11.36 7.28 6.23
N GLN A 103 11.37 6.97 4.95
CA GLN A 103 11.90 7.87 3.92
C GLN A 103 11.07 9.16 3.80
N ALA A 104 9.79 9.11 4.18
CA ALA A 104 8.92 10.27 4.30
C ALA A 104 7.74 9.98 5.26
N ASN A 105 7.19 11.05 5.85
CA ASN A 105 5.96 11.00 6.65
C ASN A 105 4.75 10.92 5.72
N HIS A 106 4.31 9.71 5.37
CA HIS A 106 3.27 9.47 4.39
C HIS A 106 2.25 8.43 4.89
N ALA A 107 0.97 8.60 4.51
CA ALA A 107 -0.12 7.73 4.96
C ALA A 107 0.08 6.24 4.60
N SER A 108 0.79 5.95 3.51
CA SER A 108 1.12 4.56 3.14
C SER A 108 1.95 3.82 4.19
N ASN A 109 2.64 4.55 5.11
CA ASN A 109 3.37 3.93 6.22
C ASN A 109 2.45 3.18 7.18
N LEU A 110 1.15 3.49 7.17
CA LEU A 110 0.13 2.83 7.98
C LEU A 110 -0.35 1.51 7.40
N GLY A 111 -0.02 1.18 6.14
CA GLY A 111 -0.49 -0.05 5.49
C GLY A 111 -0.07 -1.32 6.22
N ALA A 112 1.20 -1.42 6.59
CA ALA A 112 1.73 -2.58 7.31
C ALA A 112 1.14 -2.74 8.73
N PRO A 113 1.15 -1.71 9.60
CA PRO A 113 0.62 -1.86 10.95
C PRO A 113 -0.89 -2.11 10.96
N ILE A 114 -1.67 -1.49 10.07
CA ILE A 114 -3.11 -1.76 9.96
C ILE A 114 -3.35 -3.20 9.48
N ALA A 115 -2.61 -3.67 8.47
CA ALA A 115 -2.75 -5.03 7.98
C ALA A 115 -2.45 -6.06 9.07
N LEU A 116 -1.39 -5.87 9.84
CA LEU A 116 -1.02 -6.76 10.94
C LEU A 116 -2.09 -6.79 12.04
N GLU A 117 -2.61 -5.63 12.44
CA GLU A 117 -3.59 -5.56 13.51
C GLU A 117 -4.93 -6.19 13.12
N ILE A 118 -5.36 -6.01 11.87
CA ILE A 118 -6.54 -6.70 11.36
C ILE A 118 -6.28 -8.21 11.28
N ALA A 119 -5.11 -8.65 10.79
CA ALA A 119 -4.76 -10.06 10.76
C ALA A 119 -4.78 -10.71 12.15
N LYS A 120 -4.31 -10.01 13.20
CA LYS A 120 -4.42 -10.46 14.59
C LYS A 120 -5.88 -10.64 15.01
N LYS A 121 -6.75 -9.68 14.71
CA LYS A 121 -8.18 -9.75 15.06
C LYS A 121 -8.91 -10.92 14.38
N PHE A 122 -8.45 -11.35 13.23
CA PHE A 122 -8.97 -12.52 12.51
C PHE A 122 -8.20 -13.80 12.79
N ASN A 123 -7.26 -13.81 13.76
CA ASN A 123 -6.44 -14.97 14.15
C ASN A 123 -5.58 -15.54 13.00
N ILE A 124 -5.11 -14.67 12.11
CA ILE A 124 -4.25 -14.98 10.97
C ILE A 124 -3.00 -14.08 10.93
N THR A 125 -2.37 -13.89 12.09
CA THR A 125 -1.25 -12.95 12.26
C THR A 125 -0.10 -13.16 11.27
N ASP A 126 0.17 -14.40 10.90
CA ASP A 126 1.19 -14.80 9.91
C ASP A 126 0.78 -14.52 8.44
N LYS A 127 -0.44 -14.05 8.21
CA LYS A 127 -1.00 -13.72 6.89
C LYS A 127 -1.16 -12.22 6.66
N ALA A 128 -0.40 -11.39 7.35
CA ALA A 128 -0.28 -9.97 7.10
C ALA A 128 0.89 -9.69 6.14
N PHE A 129 0.60 -9.00 5.04
CA PHE A 129 1.59 -8.70 4.01
C PHE A 129 1.54 -7.23 3.59
N ILE A 130 2.63 -6.78 2.96
CA ILE A 130 2.64 -5.56 2.15
C ILE A 130 3.00 -5.88 0.70
N VAL A 131 2.54 -5.01 -0.18
CA VAL A 131 2.84 -5.06 -1.61
C VAL A 131 3.06 -3.62 -2.13
N ASP A 132 3.87 -3.47 -3.15
CA ASP A 132 4.14 -2.21 -3.85
C ASP A 132 4.57 -1.05 -2.94
N PRO A 133 5.67 -1.19 -2.13
CA PRO A 133 6.28 -0.03 -1.49
C PRO A 133 6.67 1.01 -2.56
N VAL A 134 6.45 2.28 -2.27
CA VAL A 134 6.83 3.39 -3.17
C VAL A 134 8.33 3.37 -3.50
N THR A 135 9.10 2.82 -2.58
CA THR A 135 10.57 2.70 -2.63
C THR A 135 11.06 1.40 -3.25
N THR A 136 10.19 0.67 -3.96
CA THR A 136 10.61 -0.50 -4.74
C THR A 136 11.69 -0.15 -5.74
N ASP A 137 12.89 -0.71 -5.55
CA ASP A 137 14.08 -0.39 -6.33
C ASP A 137 14.30 -1.39 -7.48
N GLU A 138 13.87 -0.99 -8.66
CA GLU A 138 14.10 -1.69 -9.92
C GLU A 138 15.01 -0.89 -10.86
N ILE A 139 15.66 0.18 -10.34
CA ILE A 139 16.56 1.02 -11.12
C ILE A 139 17.90 0.30 -11.29
N GLU A 140 18.24 -0.03 -12.53
CA GLU A 140 19.57 -0.58 -12.83
C GLU A 140 20.68 0.39 -12.40
N PRO A 141 21.84 -0.09 -11.91
CA PRO A 141 22.92 0.77 -11.41
C PRO A 141 23.33 1.89 -12.36
N LYS A 142 23.38 1.61 -13.67
CA LYS A 142 23.72 2.62 -14.71
C LYS A 142 22.71 3.77 -14.79
N HIS A 143 21.45 3.53 -14.45
CA HIS A 143 20.38 4.52 -14.48
C HIS A 143 20.30 5.34 -13.18
N LYS A 144 21.04 4.96 -12.14
CA LYS A 144 21.17 5.74 -10.90
C LYS A 144 22.14 6.89 -11.01
N ILE A 145 22.98 6.89 -12.06
CA ILE A 145 23.96 7.94 -12.31
C ILE A 145 23.24 9.23 -12.71
N THR A 146 23.67 10.35 -12.14
CA THR A 146 23.21 11.69 -12.47
C THR A 146 24.38 12.55 -13.01
N GLY A 147 24.10 13.79 -13.39
CA GLY A 147 25.15 14.76 -13.74
C GLY A 147 26.00 15.21 -12.53
N PHE A 148 25.60 14.88 -11.31
CA PHE A 148 26.35 15.17 -10.07
C PHE A 148 26.73 13.84 -9.42
N PRO A 149 28.04 13.52 -9.31
CA PRO A 149 28.51 12.24 -8.77
C PRO A 149 28.03 11.93 -7.35
N GLU A 150 27.82 12.97 -6.53
CA GLU A 150 27.37 12.89 -5.15
C GLU A 150 25.87 12.56 -5.03
N ILE A 151 25.10 12.76 -6.11
CA ILE A 151 23.65 12.57 -6.13
C ILE A 151 23.31 11.34 -6.97
N LYS A 152 22.75 10.32 -6.35
CA LYS A 152 22.22 9.15 -7.04
C LYS A 152 20.69 9.20 -7.08
N ARG A 153 20.10 8.73 -8.16
CA ARG A 153 18.64 8.54 -8.23
C ARG A 153 18.22 7.47 -7.22
N ALA A 154 17.21 7.82 -6.45
CA ALA A 154 16.55 6.89 -5.55
C ALA A 154 15.15 6.52 -6.09
N PRO A 155 14.65 5.31 -5.80
CA PRO A 155 13.30 4.92 -6.19
C PRO A 155 12.26 5.75 -5.41
N GLY A 156 11.20 6.16 -6.09
CA GLY A 156 10.08 6.92 -5.53
C GLY A 156 8.87 6.79 -6.46
N TRP A 157 8.50 5.56 -6.80
CA TRP A 157 7.49 5.26 -7.82
C TRP A 157 6.62 4.05 -7.42
N HIS A 158 5.58 3.79 -8.19
CA HIS A 158 4.68 2.65 -8.00
C HIS A 158 4.96 1.57 -9.06
N ALA A 159 6.15 0.96 -9.01
CA ALA A 159 6.65 0.04 -10.04
C ALA A 159 5.70 -1.14 -10.30
N LEU A 160 5.17 -1.77 -9.25
CA LEU A 160 4.27 -2.91 -9.41
C LEU A 160 2.92 -2.50 -9.96
N ASN A 161 2.37 -1.35 -9.53
CA ASN A 161 1.12 -0.82 -10.04
C ASN A 161 1.22 -0.49 -11.53
N GLN A 162 2.28 0.23 -11.94
CA GLN A 162 2.51 0.57 -13.35
C GLN A 162 2.64 -0.69 -14.22
N LYS A 163 3.38 -1.70 -13.75
CA LYS A 163 3.51 -2.98 -14.45
C LYS A 163 2.18 -3.74 -14.52
N ALA A 164 1.38 -3.69 -13.46
CA ALA A 164 0.06 -4.33 -13.45
C ALA A 164 -0.86 -3.72 -14.51
N VAL A 165 -0.96 -2.39 -14.56
CA VAL A 165 -1.74 -1.67 -15.58
C VAL A 165 -1.28 -2.02 -17.00
N CYS A 166 0.03 -2.05 -17.23
CA CYS A 166 0.57 -2.42 -18.54
C CYS A 166 0.28 -3.89 -18.91
N ARG A 167 0.29 -4.80 -17.94
CA ARG A 167 -0.08 -6.22 -18.18
C ARG A 167 -1.56 -6.37 -18.49
N GLU A 168 -2.43 -5.66 -17.76
CA GLU A 168 -3.87 -5.65 -18.03
C GLU A 168 -4.16 -5.09 -19.42
N TYR A 169 -3.50 -4.01 -19.82
CA TYR A 169 -3.61 -3.50 -21.20
C TYR A 169 -3.17 -4.54 -22.23
N ALA A 170 -2.01 -5.18 -22.03
CA ALA A 170 -1.55 -6.23 -22.93
C ALA A 170 -2.57 -7.38 -23.07
N LYS A 171 -3.16 -7.80 -21.94
CA LYS A 171 -4.21 -8.83 -21.89
C LYS A 171 -5.46 -8.39 -22.66
N SER A 172 -5.90 -7.13 -22.50
CA SER A 172 -7.09 -6.60 -23.18
C SER A 172 -6.98 -6.59 -24.71
N ILE A 173 -5.76 -6.52 -25.24
CA ILE A 173 -5.49 -6.57 -26.69
C ILE A 173 -4.93 -7.92 -27.16
N ASN A 174 -5.05 -8.98 -26.35
CA ASN A 174 -4.56 -10.34 -26.62
C ASN A 174 -3.07 -10.40 -27.00
N LYS A 175 -2.22 -9.58 -26.37
CA LYS A 175 -0.77 -9.59 -26.56
C LYS A 175 -0.03 -9.94 -25.25
N LYS A 176 1.18 -10.44 -25.38
CA LYS A 176 2.05 -10.64 -24.22
C LYS A 176 2.70 -9.30 -23.85
N TYR A 177 2.71 -8.96 -22.57
CA TYR A 177 3.32 -7.74 -22.07
C TYR A 177 4.78 -7.53 -22.56
N LYS A 178 5.56 -8.61 -22.58
CA LYS A 178 6.98 -8.60 -23.02
C LYS A 178 7.18 -8.27 -24.50
N ASP A 179 6.15 -8.40 -25.33
CA ASP A 179 6.21 -8.17 -26.78
C ASP A 179 5.76 -6.73 -27.14
N LEU A 180 5.49 -5.90 -26.13
CA LEU A 180 5.02 -4.52 -26.28
C LEU A 180 6.06 -3.51 -25.81
N ASN A 181 6.18 -2.41 -26.56
CA ASN A 181 6.90 -1.21 -26.12
C ASN A 181 5.86 -0.23 -25.54
N LEU A 182 5.79 -0.12 -24.21
CA LEU A 182 4.81 0.69 -23.50
C LEU A 182 5.49 1.79 -22.70
N ILE A 183 4.88 2.96 -22.67
CA ILE A 183 5.18 4.05 -21.74
C ILE A 183 4.01 4.17 -20.79
N CYS A 184 4.26 3.96 -19.49
CA CYS A 184 3.26 4.15 -18.45
C CYS A 184 3.55 5.46 -17.73
N ALA A 185 2.66 6.45 -17.91
CA ALA A 185 2.73 7.71 -17.18
C ALA A 185 1.84 7.63 -15.94
N HIS A 186 2.43 7.94 -14.79
CA HIS A 186 1.73 8.05 -13.51
C HIS A 186 1.78 9.52 -13.06
N LEU A 187 0.64 10.21 -13.16
CA LEU A 187 0.48 11.63 -12.85
C LEU A 187 -0.08 11.85 -11.45
#